data_df7bb6fff08240684917bab2bd25976a
#
_entry.id   df7bb6fff08240684917bab2bd25976a
#
_cell.length_a   1.000
_cell.length_b   1.000
_cell.length_c   1.000
_cell.angle_alpha   90.00
_cell.angle_beta   90.00
_cell.angle_gamma   90.00
#
_symmetry.space_group_name_H-M   'P 1'
#
loop_
_entity.id
_entity.type
_entity.pdbx_description
1 polymer ?
#
loop_
_entity_poly.entity_id
_entity_poly.type
_entity_poly.pdbx_seq_one_letter_code
_entity_poly.pdbx_strand_id
1 'polypeptide(L)'
;MKKVMITAVLAMMNMVAMAQTVDNDTTCYMAEQVYKAGTMPKYKSGRAAVLQYLYNNIRYPKEAQKEMVEAKVLTSFIIEKDGSLSNITIENTTLQFFDAKKKAEKLGMSEEELKQHFGKQFQEETIRLLTEMPKKWKPGKIADKPVRTKFEMPVHFGLSRFTGMGRR
;
A
#
# COMPACT_ATOMS: atom_id res chain seq x y z
N MET A 1 7.95 -75.52 -5.29
CA MET A 1 9.00 -74.63 -4.78
C MET A 1 9.24 -73.54 -5.82
N LYS A 2 8.47 -72.48 -5.81
CA LYS A 2 8.55 -71.40 -6.78
C LYS A 2 9.08 -70.17 -6.06
N LYS A 3 10.27 -69.75 -6.45
CA LYS A 3 10.89 -68.52 -5.98
C LYS A 3 10.11 -67.33 -6.57
N VAL A 4 9.48 -66.58 -5.69
CA VAL A 4 8.90 -65.29 -6.09
C VAL A 4 10.02 -64.24 -6.00
N MET A 5 10.55 -63.86 -7.14
CA MET A 5 11.43 -62.69 -7.25
C MET A 5 10.56 -61.45 -7.08
N ILE A 6 10.71 -60.78 -5.97
CA ILE A 6 10.19 -59.46 -5.78
C ILE A 6 11.16 -58.51 -6.47
N THR A 7 10.86 -58.16 -7.69
CA THR A 7 11.48 -57.05 -8.40
C THR A 7 11.01 -55.76 -7.72
N ALA A 8 11.87 -55.19 -6.87
CA ALA A 8 11.71 -53.85 -6.40
C ALA A 8 11.84 -52.92 -7.60
N VAL A 9 10.71 -52.51 -8.16
CA VAL A 9 10.64 -51.42 -9.11
C VAL A 9 10.93 -50.16 -8.32
N LEU A 10 12.18 -49.75 -8.34
CA LEU A 10 12.59 -48.45 -7.88
C LEU A 10 11.96 -47.44 -8.84
N ALA A 11 10.76 -47.00 -8.53
CA ALA A 11 10.16 -45.84 -9.15
C ALA A 11 11.03 -44.64 -8.77
N MET A 12 12.03 -44.37 -9.59
CA MET A 12 12.65 -43.07 -9.63
C MET A 12 11.50 -42.11 -10.05
N MET A 13 10.82 -41.58 -9.07
CA MET A 13 10.03 -40.38 -9.23
C MET A 13 10.99 -39.31 -9.71
N ASN A 14 11.08 -39.19 -11.03
CA ASN A 14 11.53 -37.98 -11.67
C ASN A 14 10.64 -36.86 -11.09
N MET A 15 11.13 -36.21 -10.06
CA MET A 15 10.72 -34.89 -9.67
C MET A 15 11.17 -33.98 -10.80
N VAL A 16 10.50 -34.10 -11.95
CA VAL A 16 10.43 -32.99 -12.87
C VAL A 16 9.74 -31.92 -12.05
N ALA A 17 10.54 -31.06 -11.45
CA ALA A 17 10.09 -29.76 -11.05
C ALA A 17 9.49 -29.17 -12.33
N MET A 18 8.19 -29.33 -12.51
CA MET A 18 7.43 -28.48 -13.38
C MET A 18 7.70 -27.07 -12.82
N ALA A 19 8.69 -26.42 -13.42
CA ALA A 19 8.71 -24.99 -13.45
C ALA A 19 7.39 -24.62 -14.13
N GLN A 20 6.35 -24.51 -13.32
CA GLN A 20 5.13 -23.86 -13.74
C GLN A 20 5.62 -22.51 -14.21
N THR A 21 5.63 -22.32 -15.51
CA THR A 21 5.68 -21.00 -16.13
C THR A 21 4.37 -20.37 -15.72
N VAL A 22 4.33 -19.87 -14.48
CA VAL A 22 3.27 -19.01 -14.02
C VAL A 22 3.29 -17.87 -15.00
N ASP A 23 2.22 -17.79 -15.76
CA ASP A 23 2.01 -16.71 -16.72
C ASP A 23 2.07 -15.41 -15.90
N ASN A 24 3.24 -14.76 -15.93
CA ASN A 24 3.64 -13.69 -15.02
C ASN A 24 2.82 -12.40 -15.21
N ASP A 25 1.80 -12.45 -16.06
CA ASP A 25 1.08 -11.25 -16.41
C ASP A 25 0.00 -10.85 -15.39
N THR A 26 -0.56 -11.81 -14.67
CA THR A 26 -1.58 -11.58 -13.63
C THR A 26 -1.06 -11.77 -12.21
N THR A 27 0.05 -12.48 -12.03
CA THR A 27 0.60 -12.75 -10.68
C THR A 27 1.09 -11.48 -10.01
N CYS A 28 0.59 -11.22 -8.79
CA CYS A 28 1.02 -10.11 -7.95
C CYS A 28 1.82 -10.66 -6.76
N TYR A 29 3.02 -10.14 -6.58
CA TYR A 29 3.91 -10.53 -5.49
C TYR A 29 3.81 -9.54 -4.33
N MET A 30 3.86 -10.04 -3.11
CA MET A 30 4.03 -9.18 -1.93
C MET A 30 5.43 -8.57 -1.93
N ALA A 31 5.56 -7.34 -1.42
CA ALA A 31 6.86 -6.64 -1.37
C ALA A 31 7.95 -7.49 -0.71
N GLU A 32 7.61 -8.24 0.35
CA GLU A 32 8.55 -9.13 1.04
C GLU A 32 9.08 -10.26 0.13
N GLN A 33 8.22 -10.83 -0.72
CA GLN A 33 8.63 -11.87 -1.67
C GLN A 33 9.61 -11.31 -2.70
N VAL A 34 9.35 -10.10 -3.20
CA VAL A 34 10.24 -9.42 -4.15
C VAL A 34 11.56 -9.04 -3.48
N TYR A 35 11.52 -8.62 -2.20
CA TYR A 35 12.73 -8.32 -1.44
C TYR A 35 13.65 -9.54 -1.30
N LYS A 36 13.09 -10.72 -1.02
CA LYS A 36 13.86 -11.96 -0.87
C LYS A 36 14.39 -12.52 -2.19
N ALA A 37 13.65 -12.35 -3.27
CA ALA A 37 13.92 -13.04 -4.54
C ALA A 37 14.51 -12.12 -5.63
N GLY A 38 14.62 -10.81 -5.39
CA GLY A 38 15.04 -9.91 -6.45
C GLY A 38 15.27 -8.46 -6.04
N THR A 39 14.77 -7.55 -6.84
CA THR A 39 14.96 -6.10 -6.64
C THR A 39 13.63 -5.43 -6.33
N MET A 40 13.57 -4.70 -5.20
CA MET A 40 12.39 -3.95 -4.77
C MET A 40 11.99 -2.85 -5.75
N PRO A 41 10.69 -2.56 -5.85
CA PRO A 41 10.22 -1.37 -6.56
C PRO A 41 10.86 -0.10 -5.99
N LYS A 42 11.14 0.86 -6.87
CA LYS A 42 11.73 2.14 -6.46
C LYS A 42 11.07 3.29 -7.22
N TYR A 43 10.74 4.38 -6.54
CA TYR A 43 10.37 5.61 -7.22
C TYR A 43 11.59 6.21 -7.91
N LYS A 44 11.42 6.71 -9.15
CA LYS A 44 12.54 7.07 -10.04
C LYS A 44 13.54 8.05 -9.42
N SER A 45 13.03 8.98 -8.59
CA SER A 45 13.86 9.97 -7.87
C SER A 45 14.02 9.65 -6.38
N GLY A 46 13.77 8.39 -5.98
CA GLY A 46 13.92 7.91 -4.61
C GLY A 46 12.75 8.25 -3.69
N ARG A 47 12.86 7.80 -2.43
CA ARG A 47 11.82 7.97 -1.41
C ARG A 47 11.50 9.44 -1.11
N ALA A 48 12.52 10.28 -1.09
CA ALA A 48 12.34 11.72 -0.85
C ALA A 48 11.40 12.36 -1.87
N ALA A 49 11.46 11.95 -3.14
CA ALA A 49 10.60 12.47 -4.18
C ALA A 49 9.14 12.03 -4.04
N VAL A 50 8.87 10.84 -3.48
CA VAL A 50 7.51 10.42 -3.11
C VAL A 50 6.97 11.32 -2.02
N LEU A 51 7.74 11.53 -0.95
CA LEU A 51 7.35 12.41 0.15
C LEU A 51 7.13 13.85 -0.34
N GLN A 52 8.00 14.35 -1.22
CA GLN A 52 7.85 15.68 -1.82
C GLN A 52 6.58 15.78 -2.67
N TYR A 53 6.28 14.73 -3.46
CA TYR A 53 5.04 14.68 -4.23
C TYR A 53 3.81 14.74 -3.31
N LEU A 54 3.75 13.88 -2.30
CA LEU A 54 2.65 13.88 -1.33
C LEU A 54 2.56 15.25 -0.65
N TYR A 55 3.69 15.78 -0.18
CA TYR A 55 3.75 17.06 0.47
C TYR A 55 3.20 18.21 -0.40
N ASN A 56 3.49 18.23 -1.68
CA ASN A 56 3.09 19.32 -2.59
C ASN A 56 1.65 19.20 -3.09
N ASN A 57 1.10 17.97 -3.13
CA ASN A 57 -0.19 17.72 -3.78
C ASN A 57 -1.33 17.36 -2.82
N ILE A 58 -1.01 17.14 -1.52
CA ILE A 58 -2.01 16.85 -0.52
C ILE A 58 -2.95 18.04 -0.31
N ARG A 59 -4.25 17.78 -0.37
CA ARG A 59 -5.31 18.75 -0.07
C ARG A 59 -5.93 18.35 1.26
N TYR A 60 -5.71 19.18 2.26
CA TYR A 60 -6.31 18.90 3.56
C TYR A 60 -7.82 19.12 3.50
N PRO A 61 -8.65 18.16 3.97
CA PRO A 61 -10.09 18.35 4.02
C PRO A 61 -10.43 19.57 4.89
N LYS A 62 -11.18 20.52 4.33
CA LYS A 62 -11.43 21.82 4.98
C LYS A 62 -12.12 21.70 6.33
N GLU A 63 -13.05 20.76 6.45
CA GLU A 63 -13.78 20.52 7.68
C GLU A 63 -12.85 19.89 8.74
N ALA A 64 -12.06 18.88 8.35
CA ALA A 64 -11.07 18.28 9.24
C ALA A 64 -10.02 19.31 9.71
N GLN A 65 -9.60 20.21 8.83
CA GLN A 65 -8.70 21.32 9.19
C GLN A 65 -9.34 22.26 10.22
N LYS A 66 -10.59 22.68 9.99
CA LYS A 66 -11.36 23.54 10.90
C LYS A 66 -11.55 22.90 12.27
N GLU A 67 -11.81 21.61 12.28
CA GLU A 67 -12.04 20.84 13.50
C GLU A 67 -10.73 20.26 14.08
N MET A 68 -9.58 20.63 13.53
CA MET A 68 -8.25 20.20 13.99
C MET A 68 -8.12 18.67 14.14
N VAL A 69 -8.56 17.95 13.13
CA VAL A 69 -8.47 16.48 13.05
C VAL A 69 -7.29 16.09 12.20
N GLU A 70 -6.37 15.30 12.72
CA GLU A 70 -5.25 14.73 11.99
C GLU A 70 -5.52 13.26 11.63
N ALA A 71 -4.82 12.75 10.61
CA ALA A 71 -4.99 11.38 10.17
C ALA A 71 -3.69 10.73 9.71
N LYS A 72 -3.65 9.39 9.88
CA LYS A 72 -2.71 8.52 9.21
C LYS A 72 -3.51 7.46 8.45
N VAL A 73 -3.42 7.47 7.14
CA VAL A 73 -4.10 6.53 6.26
C VAL A 73 -3.08 5.53 5.75
N LEU A 74 -3.24 4.26 6.12
CA LEU A 74 -2.43 3.17 5.57
C LEU A 74 -3.11 2.66 4.30
N THR A 75 -2.37 2.71 3.20
CA THR A 75 -2.85 2.25 1.89
C THR A 75 -2.03 1.10 1.38
N SER A 76 -2.65 0.21 0.61
CA SER A 76 -1.95 -0.71 -0.27
C SER A 76 -2.29 -0.41 -1.73
N PHE A 77 -1.38 -0.71 -2.63
CA PHE A 77 -1.54 -0.59 -4.07
C PHE A 77 -0.59 -1.53 -4.79
N ILE A 78 -0.88 -1.79 -6.05
CA ILE A 78 0.00 -2.58 -6.90
C ILE A 78 0.84 -1.63 -7.75
N ILE A 79 2.17 -1.83 -7.72
CA ILE A 79 3.08 -1.23 -8.67
C ILE A 79 3.15 -2.18 -9.86
N GLU A 80 2.63 -1.72 -10.99
CA GLU A 80 2.57 -2.47 -12.23
C GLU A 80 3.94 -2.55 -12.92
N LYS A 81 4.06 -3.45 -13.90
CA LYS A 81 5.30 -3.65 -14.67
C LYS A 81 5.74 -2.39 -15.43
N ASP A 82 4.78 -1.52 -15.79
CA ASP A 82 5.03 -0.24 -16.47
C ASP A 82 5.30 0.93 -15.51
N GLY A 83 5.26 0.67 -14.19
CA GLY A 83 5.47 1.67 -13.16
C GLY A 83 4.25 2.52 -12.83
N SER A 84 3.07 2.17 -13.31
CA SER A 84 1.78 2.74 -12.87
C SER A 84 1.33 2.12 -11.56
N LEU A 85 0.36 2.77 -10.89
CA LEU A 85 -0.30 2.24 -9.71
C LEU A 85 -1.69 1.74 -10.08
N SER A 86 -2.06 0.60 -9.50
CA SER A 86 -3.40 0.00 -9.61
C SER A 86 -3.86 -0.56 -8.28
N ASN A 87 -5.14 -0.96 -8.19
CA ASN A 87 -5.74 -1.58 -7.01
C ASN A 87 -5.41 -0.82 -5.71
N ILE A 88 -5.63 0.49 -5.72
CA ILE A 88 -5.42 1.34 -4.54
C ILE A 88 -6.52 1.02 -3.53
N THR A 89 -6.13 0.56 -2.34
CA THR A 89 -7.04 0.15 -1.26
C THR A 89 -6.64 0.82 0.04
N ILE A 90 -7.61 1.21 0.85
CA ILE A 90 -7.37 1.69 2.21
C ILE A 90 -7.36 0.47 3.14
N GLU A 91 -6.24 0.25 3.79
CA GLU A 91 -6.08 -0.86 4.75
C GLU A 91 -6.50 -0.43 6.16
N ASN A 92 -6.14 0.79 6.56
CA ASN A 92 -6.49 1.34 7.87
C ASN A 92 -6.48 2.87 7.85
N THR A 93 -7.32 3.47 8.69
CA THR A 93 -7.33 4.92 8.93
C THR A 93 -7.32 5.19 10.43
N THR A 94 -6.25 5.80 10.91
CA THR A 94 -6.14 6.25 12.29
C THR A 94 -6.37 7.74 12.34
N LEU A 95 -7.34 8.18 13.14
CA LEU A 95 -7.65 9.60 13.35
C LEU A 95 -7.14 10.04 14.69
N GLN A 96 -6.68 11.27 14.77
CA GLN A 96 -6.25 11.92 16.00
C GLN A 96 -7.10 13.17 16.22
N PHE A 97 -7.83 13.18 17.31
CA PHE A 97 -8.66 14.29 17.76
C PHE A 97 -8.05 14.90 19.01
N PHE A 98 -8.15 16.21 19.17
CA PHE A 98 -7.78 16.87 20.42
C PHE A 98 -8.73 16.46 21.57
N ASP A 99 -10.04 16.43 21.29
CA ASP A 99 -11.09 15.99 22.22
C ASP A 99 -12.25 15.40 21.39
N ALA A 100 -12.25 14.08 21.20
CA ALA A 100 -13.24 13.39 20.38
C ALA A 100 -14.65 13.53 20.94
N LYS A 101 -14.81 13.37 22.25
CA LYS A 101 -16.12 13.41 22.92
C LYS A 101 -16.78 14.77 22.77
N LYS A 102 -16.07 15.84 23.15
CA LYS A 102 -16.58 17.21 23.03
C LYS A 102 -16.89 17.59 21.58
N LYS A 103 -16.10 17.09 20.64
CA LYS A 103 -16.31 17.32 19.21
C LYS A 103 -17.54 16.59 18.70
N ALA A 104 -17.74 15.36 19.11
CA ALA A 104 -18.93 14.57 18.78
C ALA A 104 -20.21 15.27 19.30
N GLU A 105 -20.22 15.70 20.56
CA GLU A 105 -21.31 16.48 21.15
C GLU A 105 -21.58 17.78 20.37
N LYS A 106 -20.52 18.55 20.04
CA LYS A 106 -20.61 19.79 19.26
C LYS A 106 -21.25 19.60 17.89
N LEU A 107 -20.95 18.48 17.23
CA LEU A 107 -21.42 18.18 15.88
C LEU A 107 -22.71 17.36 15.88
N GLY A 108 -23.25 16.97 17.03
CA GLY A 108 -24.45 16.16 17.17
C GLY A 108 -24.26 14.73 16.62
N MET A 109 -23.06 14.18 16.74
CA MET A 109 -22.66 12.85 16.27
C MET A 109 -22.25 11.99 17.46
N SER A 110 -22.31 10.66 17.29
CA SER A 110 -21.58 9.73 18.13
C SER A 110 -20.07 9.76 17.80
N GLU A 111 -19.22 9.28 18.68
CA GLU A 111 -17.78 9.20 18.41
C GLU A 111 -17.48 8.29 17.20
N GLU A 112 -18.28 7.27 16.97
CA GLU A 112 -18.12 6.37 15.81
C GLU A 112 -18.52 7.06 14.51
N GLU A 113 -19.64 7.77 14.48
CA GLU A 113 -20.06 8.57 13.31
C GLU A 113 -19.01 9.66 13.02
N LEU A 114 -18.44 10.29 14.04
CA LEU A 114 -17.37 11.27 13.91
C LEU A 114 -16.13 10.66 13.22
N LYS A 115 -15.73 9.46 13.64
CA LYS A 115 -14.60 8.75 13.01
C LYS A 115 -14.89 8.38 11.56
N GLN A 116 -16.07 7.88 11.27
CA GLN A 116 -16.48 7.54 9.91
C GLN A 116 -16.52 8.79 9.02
N HIS A 117 -17.12 9.87 9.50
CA HIS A 117 -17.26 11.12 8.77
C HIS A 117 -15.91 11.71 8.35
N PHE A 118 -14.98 11.91 9.30
CA PHE A 118 -13.66 12.44 8.99
C PHE A 118 -12.77 11.42 8.30
N GLY A 119 -12.87 10.14 8.67
CA GLY A 119 -12.12 9.06 8.05
C GLY A 119 -12.34 9.00 6.55
N LYS A 120 -13.58 9.09 6.11
CA LYS A 120 -13.96 9.08 4.70
C LYS A 120 -13.29 10.22 3.92
N GLN A 121 -13.27 11.43 4.46
CA GLN A 121 -12.65 12.60 3.81
C GLN A 121 -11.14 12.39 3.55
N PHE A 122 -10.42 11.83 4.52
CA PHE A 122 -8.99 11.54 4.38
C PHE A 122 -8.72 10.38 3.43
N GLN A 123 -9.58 9.36 3.43
CA GLN A 123 -9.49 8.23 2.51
C GLN A 123 -9.68 8.67 1.06
N GLU A 124 -10.71 9.47 0.77
CA GLU A 124 -10.98 10.01 -0.56
C GLU A 124 -9.80 10.83 -1.09
N GLU A 125 -9.26 11.71 -0.26
CA GLU A 125 -8.07 12.49 -0.64
C GLU A 125 -6.84 11.62 -0.87
N THR A 126 -6.65 10.58 -0.06
CA THR A 126 -5.53 9.64 -0.23
C THR A 126 -5.65 8.86 -1.54
N ILE A 127 -6.85 8.38 -1.87
CA ILE A 127 -7.11 7.69 -3.15
C ILE A 127 -6.83 8.64 -4.32
N ARG A 128 -7.31 9.89 -4.25
CA ARG A 128 -7.04 10.90 -5.27
C ARG A 128 -5.54 11.11 -5.48
N LEU A 129 -4.79 11.33 -4.39
CA LEU A 129 -3.34 11.54 -4.43
C LEU A 129 -2.58 10.40 -5.13
N LEU A 130 -2.94 9.17 -4.81
CA LEU A 130 -2.27 8.00 -5.40
C LEU A 130 -2.70 7.77 -6.84
N THR A 131 -3.97 8.04 -7.17
CA THR A 131 -4.49 7.93 -8.54
C THR A 131 -3.83 8.95 -9.47
N GLU A 132 -3.61 10.16 -8.98
CA GLU A 132 -2.95 11.25 -9.74
C GLU A 132 -1.42 11.17 -9.70
N MET A 133 -0.85 10.18 -8.99
CA MET A 133 0.61 10.06 -8.88
C MET A 133 1.25 9.75 -10.24
N PRO A 134 2.28 10.53 -10.65
CA PRO A 134 2.96 10.29 -11.91
C PRO A 134 3.57 8.88 -11.98
N LYS A 135 3.50 8.25 -13.16
CA LYS A 135 4.12 6.95 -13.47
C LYS A 135 5.65 7.02 -13.42
N LYS A 136 6.20 7.12 -12.22
CA LYS A 136 7.66 7.23 -11.98
C LYS A 136 8.21 6.07 -11.15
N TRP A 137 7.43 5.04 -10.93
CA TRP A 137 7.92 3.84 -10.27
C TRP A 137 8.71 2.98 -11.26
N LYS A 138 9.81 2.44 -10.78
CA LYS A 138 10.48 1.29 -11.39
C LYS A 138 9.89 0.05 -10.74
N PRO A 139 9.36 -0.91 -11.50
CA PRO A 139 8.77 -2.11 -10.93
C PRO A 139 9.80 -2.95 -10.18
N GLY A 140 9.30 -3.78 -9.27
CA GLY A 140 10.09 -4.86 -8.70
C GLY A 140 10.52 -5.85 -9.77
N LYS A 141 11.61 -6.57 -9.52
CA LYS A 141 12.11 -7.59 -10.45
C LYS A 141 12.41 -8.87 -9.69
N ILE A 142 12.10 -10.00 -10.30
CA ILE A 142 12.51 -11.35 -9.89
C ILE A 142 13.20 -11.98 -11.09
N ALA A 143 14.42 -12.50 -10.92
CA ALA A 143 15.26 -13.01 -12.01
C ALA A 143 15.33 -12.02 -13.21
N ASP A 144 15.57 -10.75 -12.91
CA ASP A 144 15.63 -9.62 -13.85
C ASP A 144 14.35 -9.30 -14.63
N LYS A 145 13.28 -10.05 -14.43
CA LYS A 145 11.98 -9.79 -15.06
C LYS A 145 11.14 -8.86 -14.20
N PRO A 146 10.53 -7.81 -14.76
CA PRO A 146 9.64 -6.93 -14.01
C PRO A 146 8.40 -7.69 -13.54
N VAL A 147 8.01 -7.48 -12.29
CA VAL A 147 6.85 -8.11 -11.67
C VAL A 147 5.92 -7.09 -11.04
N ARG A 148 4.63 -7.42 -11.01
CA ARG A 148 3.62 -6.66 -10.26
C ARG A 148 3.88 -6.85 -8.78
N THR A 149 3.93 -5.76 -8.03
CA THR A 149 4.29 -5.82 -6.61
C THR A 149 3.26 -5.08 -5.76
N LYS A 150 2.61 -5.79 -4.82
CA LYS A 150 1.79 -5.14 -3.79
C LYS A 150 2.69 -4.41 -2.81
N PHE A 151 2.44 -3.13 -2.63
CA PHE A 151 3.20 -2.24 -1.78
C PHE A 151 2.28 -1.52 -0.81
N GLU A 152 2.77 -1.24 0.39
CA GLU A 152 2.02 -0.51 1.40
C GLU A 152 2.72 0.81 1.74
N MET A 153 1.92 1.86 1.92
CA MET A 153 2.44 3.18 2.22
C MET A 153 1.50 3.95 3.15
N PRO A 154 1.99 4.51 4.26
CA PRO A 154 1.22 5.43 5.07
C PRO A 154 1.23 6.84 4.47
N VAL A 155 0.07 7.47 4.41
CA VAL A 155 -0.11 8.89 4.08
C VAL A 155 -0.49 9.63 5.36
N HIS A 156 0.30 10.64 5.73
CA HIS A 156 0.12 11.40 6.95
C HIS A 156 -0.48 12.78 6.67
N PHE A 157 -1.55 13.09 7.37
CA PHE A 157 -2.22 14.40 7.37
C PHE A 157 -1.96 15.08 8.71
N GLY A 158 -0.93 15.91 8.77
CA GLY A 158 -0.56 16.69 9.96
C GLY A 158 -0.91 18.17 9.79
N LEU A 159 -1.44 18.78 10.82
CA LEU A 159 -1.89 20.18 10.82
C LEU A 159 -0.75 21.19 10.87
N SER A 160 0.41 20.83 11.41
CA SER A 160 1.56 21.74 11.56
C SER A 160 1.93 22.49 10.29
N ARG A 161 1.62 21.92 9.12
CA ARG A 161 1.84 22.52 7.83
C ARG A 161 0.79 23.58 7.45
N PHE A 162 -0.46 23.39 7.88
CA PHE A 162 -1.61 24.18 7.41
C PHE A 162 -2.03 25.27 8.39
N THR A 163 -1.58 25.19 9.64
CA THR A 163 -1.93 26.15 10.70
C THR A 163 -0.84 27.19 10.95
N GLY A 164 0.27 27.15 10.24
CA GLY A 164 1.40 28.05 10.49
C GLY A 164 2.09 27.83 11.84
N MET A 165 1.69 26.80 12.62
CA MET A 165 2.35 26.39 13.84
C MET A 165 3.66 25.64 13.52
N GLY A 166 4.50 26.28 12.71
CA GLY A 166 5.84 25.78 12.43
C GLY A 166 6.72 25.97 13.65
N ARG A 167 7.30 24.85 14.07
CA ARG A 167 8.38 24.70 15.04
C ARG A 167 9.04 26.00 15.51
N ARG A 168 8.82 26.34 16.76
CA ARG A 168 9.79 27.08 17.54
C ARG A 168 10.79 26.14 18.17
#